data_b0e7207b50c5a3386b11885c94e8d446
#
_entry.id   b0e7207b50c5a3386b11885c94e8d446
#
_cell.length_a   1.000
_cell.length_b   1.000
_cell.length_c   1.000
_cell.angle_alpha   90.00
_cell.angle_beta   90.00
_cell.angle_gamma   90.00
#
_symmetry.space_group_name_H-M   'P 1'
#
loop_
_entity.id
_entity.type
_entity.pdbx_description
1 polymer ?
#
loop_
_entity_poly.entity_id
_entity_poly.type
_entity_poly.pdbx_seq_one_letter_code
_entity_poly.pdbx_strand_id
1 'polypeptide(L)'
;LVVGISAFSATMSTVMPTARGLLSMATYKALPHRFAAVSAVSSTPKFATWVIGLTSLVIFCTLDLISDSVVADSVYSVGIAIMTYYSVVAISSVVYFWRTAFRSWRTAMGQVILPGIGALILIPVGVLEAYNMADPENGSGGSLLGIGTAFVVGVLSLALGVVLMIVWNLKAPAFFRGETLPRERT
;
A
#
# COMPACT_ATOMS: atom_id res chain seq x y z
N LEU A 1 -24.16 0.79 17.47
CA LEU A 1 -23.11 1.07 18.46
C LEU A 1 -21.92 0.12 18.29
N VAL A 2 -22.12 -1.19 18.20
CA VAL A 2 -21.07 -2.21 18.01
C VAL A 2 -20.28 -1.98 16.72
N VAL A 3 -20.97 -1.72 15.60
CA VAL A 3 -20.32 -1.41 14.30
C VAL A 3 -19.47 -0.15 14.38
N GLY A 4 -19.94 0.89 15.06
CA GLY A 4 -19.17 2.14 15.23
C GLY A 4 -17.89 1.94 16.05
N ILE A 5 -17.96 1.16 17.14
CA ILE A 5 -16.79 0.84 17.97
C ILE A 5 -15.79 -0.02 17.17
N SER A 6 -16.28 -0.99 16.40
CA SER A 6 -15.45 -1.83 15.53
C SER A 6 -14.74 -0.99 14.45
N ALA A 7 -15.46 -0.11 13.78
CA ALA A 7 -14.90 0.80 12.77
C ALA A 7 -13.85 1.74 13.36
N PHE A 8 -14.09 2.30 14.56
CA PHE A 8 -13.12 3.13 15.26
C PHE A 8 -11.85 2.36 15.62
N SER A 9 -11.98 1.13 16.14
CA SER A 9 -10.84 0.27 16.47
C SER A 9 -10.03 -0.11 15.21
N ALA A 10 -10.71 -0.44 14.11
CA ALA A 10 -10.08 -0.73 12.83
C ALA A 10 -9.31 0.49 12.28
N THR A 11 -9.89 1.68 12.38
CA THR A 11 -9.23 2.93 11.96
C THR A 11 -7.96 3.19 12.78
N MET A 12 -8.02 3.04 14.10
CA MET A 12 -6.86 3.22 14.97
C MET A 12 -5.75 2.23 14.66
N SER A 13 -6.09 0.96 14.44
CA SER A 13 -5.11 -0.09 14.11
C SER A 13 -4.48 0.07 12.72
N THR A 14 -5.09 0.81 11.81
CA THR A 14 -4.58 1.05 10.46
C THR A 14 -3.80 2.35 10.36
N VAL A 15 -4.31 3.44 10.91
CA VAL A 15 -3.70 4.77 10.80
C VAL A 15 -2.36 4.84 11.54
N MET A 16 -2.26 4.23 12.73
CA MET A 16 -1.03 4.31 13.52
C MET A 16 0.17 3.62 12.87
N PRO A 17 0.10 2.36 12.39
CA PRO A 17 1.20 1.73 11.66
C PRO A 17 1.55 2.47 10.36
N THR A 18 0.55 2.96 9.62
CA THR A 18 0.77 3.71 8.38
C THR A 18 1.52 5.01 8.63
N ALA A 19 1.15 5.77 9.68
CA ALA A 19 1.85 7.00 10.05
C ALA A 19 3.31 6.73 10.47
N ARG A 20 3.58 5.62 11.16
CA ARG A 20 4.94 5.17 11.50
C ARG A 20 5.73 4.73 10.27
N GLY A 21 5.07 4.07 9.32
CA GLY A 21 5.67 3.72 8.02
C GLY A 21 6.12 4.96 7.26
N LEU A 22 5.27 5.99 7.15
CA LEU A 22 5.63 7.27 6.53
C LEU A 22 6.78 7.98 7.26
N LEU A 23 6.79 7.94 8.60
CA LEU A 23 7.90 8.45 9.41
C LEU A 23 9.21 7.73 9.07
N SER A 24 9.20 6.41 9.02
CA SER A 24 10.37 5.60 8.65
C SER A 24 10.87 5.94 7.25
N MET A 25 9.98 5.99 6.26
CA MET A 25 10.33 6.38 4.89
C MET A 25 10.94 7.78 4.82
N ALA A 26 10.42 8.75 5.57
CA ALA A 26 10.95 10.10 5.63
C ALA A 26 12.31 10.19 6.33
N THR A 27 12.56 9.36 7.34
CA THR A 27 13.87 9.26 8.01
C THR A 27 14.96 8.78 7.05
N TYR A 28 14.62 7.86 6.15
CA TYR A 28 15.53 7.39 5.10
C TYR A 28 15.50 8.25 3.82
N LYS A 29 14.88 9.44 3.87
CA LYS A 29 14.75 10.39 2.73
C LYS A 29 13.95 9.83 1.53
N ALA A 30 13.18 8.78 1.74
CA ALA A 30 12.22 8.27 0.76
C ALA A 30 10.97 9.16 0.63
N LEU A 31 10.75 10.07 1.57
CA LEU A 31 9.67 11.07 1.60
C LEU A 31 10.22 12.43 2.08
N PRO A 32 9.48 13.52 1.85
CA PRO A 32 9.84 14.85 2.37
C PRO A 32 10.08 14.85 3.87
N HIS A 33 11.11 15.57 4.33
CA HIS A 33 11.52 15.63 5.74
C HIS A 33 10.39 16.05 6.70
N ARG A 34 9.36 16.75 6.22
CA ARG A 34 8.19 17.13 7.03
C ARG A 34 7.47 15.92 7.65
N PHE A 35 7.51 14.77 7.00
CA PHE A 35 6.94 13.51 7.52
C PHE A 35 7.81 12.88 8.61
N ALA A 36 9.08 13.29 8.74
CA ALA A 36 9.97 12.84 9.82
C ALA A 36 9.76 13.62 11.13
N ALA A 37 8.94 14.67 11.13
CA ALA A 37 8.69 15.48 12.32
C ALA A 37 7.85 14.72 13.35
N VAL A 38 8.43 14.48 14.53
CA VAL A 38 7.78 13.87 15.69
C VAL A 38 7.48 14.95 16.72
N SER A 39 6.27 14.94 17.25
CA SER A 39 5.87 15.87 18.31
C SER A 39 6.60 15.56 19.60
N ALA A 40 7.24 16.54 20.22
CA ALA A 40 7.92 16.40 21.51
C ALA A 40 6.97 16.03 22.66
N VAL A 41 5.70 16.44 22.57
CA VAL A 41 4.70 16.21 23.63
C VAL A 41 4.09 14.81 23.57
N SER A 42 3.77 14.33 22.36
CA SER A 42 3.02 13.06 22.20
C SER A 42 3.86 11.94 21.58
N SER A 43 5.13 12.21 21.24
CA SER A 43 6.05 11.25 20.58
C SER A 43 5.43 10.57 19.34
N THR A 44 4.52 11.29 18.65
CA THR A 44 3.80 10.79 17.48
C THR A 44 4.07 11.65 16.24
N PRO A 45 4.06 11.06 15.03
CA PRO A 45 4.22 11.80 13.78
C PRO A 45 2.94 12.53 13.40
N LYS A 46 2.63 13.65 14.10
CA LYS A 46 1.39 14.42 13.92
C LYS A 46 1.13 14.80 12.46
N PHE A 47 2.16 15.29 11.75
CA PHE A 47 2.01 15.70 10.36
C PHE A 47 1.59 14.52 9.46
N ALA A 48 2.24 13.36 9.60
CA ALA A 48 1.88 12.17 8.83
C ALA A 48 0.44 11.72 9.13
N THR A 49 0.04 11.73 10.41
CA THR A 49 -1.33 11.36 10.82
C THR A 49 -2.37 12.30 10.23
N TRP A 50 -2.14 13.62 10.27
CA TRP A 50 -3.04 14.60 9.66
C TRP A 50 -3.16 14.44 8.15
N VAL A 51 -2.03 14.22 7.46
CA VAL A 51 -2.03 14.00 6.01
C VAL A 51 -2.82 12.75 5.65
N ILE A 52 -2.62 11.63 6.36
CA ILE A 52 -3.37 10.40 6.13
C ILE A 52 -4.87 10.65 6.34
N GLY A 53 -5.26 11.23 7.48
CA GLY A 53 -6.66 11.47 7.80
C GLY A 53 -7.34 12.38 6.78
N LEU A 54 -6.71 13.49 6.41
CA LEU A 54 -7.25 14.43 5.43
C LEU A 54 -7.34 13.80 4.03
N THR A 55 -6.30 13.09 3.60
CA THR A 55 -6.29 12.40 2.30
C THR A 55 -7.39 11.34 2.25
N SER A 56 -7.55 10.54 3.30
CA SER A 56 -8.63 9.54 3.39
C SER A 56 -10.01 10.18 3.32
N LEU A 57 -10.21 11.29 4.02
CA LEU A 57 -11.47 12.03 3.98
C LEU A 57 -11.77 12.57 2.58
N VAL A 58 -10.80 13.18 1.92
CA VAL A 58 -10.96 13.71 0.56
C VAL A 58 -11.28 12.59 -0.43
N ILE A 59 -10.56 11.47 -0.36
CA ILE A 59 -10.82 10.31 -1.21
C ILE A 59 -12.23 9.77 -0.97
N PHE A 60 -12.63 9.61 0.30
CA PHE A 60 -13.97 9.12 0.63
C PHE A 60 -15.07 10.04 0.10
N CYS A 61 -14.98 11.36 0.35
CA CYS A 61 -15.95 12.31 -0.17
C CYS A 61 -15.99 12.35 -1.71
N THR A 62 -14.84 12.17 -2.36
CA THR A 62 -14.80 12.12 -3.83
C THR A 62 -15.48 10.86 -4.37
N LEU A 63 -15.26 9.72 -3.73
CA LEU A 63 -15.91 8.46 -4.09
C LEU A 63 -17.41 8.51 -3.85
N ASP A 64 -17.86 9.13 -2.76
CA ASP A 64 -19.28 9.31 -2.43
C ASP A 64 -20.05 10.14 -3.47
N LEU A 65 -19.35 11.07 -4.14
CA LEU A 65 -19.91 11.85 -5.23
C LEU A 65 -19.98 11.09 -6.59
N ILE A 66 -19.20 10.02 -6.73
CA ILE A 66 -19.05 9.29 -8.00
C ILE A 66 -19.83 7.97 -8.00
N SER A 67 -19.98 7.33 -6.85
CA SER A 67 -20.54 6.00 -6.70
C SER A 67 -21.63 5.94 -5.63
N ASP A 68 -22.79 5.39 -5.99
CA ASP A 68 -23.88 5.11 -5.06
C ASP A 68 -23.54 3.95 -4.09
N SER A 69 -22.50 3.17 -4.38
CA SER A 69 -22.03 2.03 -3.59
C SER A 69 -20.62 2.20 -3.07
N VAL A 70 -20.27 3.41 -2.64
CA VAL A 70 -18.93 3.85 -2.22
C VAL A 70 -18.23 2.89 -1.24
N VAL A 71 -18.95 2.32 -0.30
CA VAL A 71 -18.38 1.39 0.70
C VAL A 71 -17.93 0.09 0.02
N ALA A 72 -18.78 -0.49 -0.85
CA ALA A 72 -18.45 -1.70 -1.58
C ALA A 72 -17.28 -1.46 -2.53
N ASP A 73 -17.33 -0.39 -3.33
CA ASP A 73 -16.25 -0.01 -4.24
C ASP A 73 -14.91 0.19 -3.52
N SER A 74 -14.94 0.81 -2.34
CA SER A 74 -13.75 0.99 -1.52
C SER A 74 -13.17 -0.33 -1.02
N VAL A 75 -14.01 -1.25 -0.57
CA VAL A 75 -13.58 -2.58 -0.09
C VAL A 75 -12.96 -3.39 -1.24
N TYR A 76 -13.60 -3.42 -2.40
CA TYR A 76 -13.07 -4.13 -3.57
C TYR A 76 -11.77 -3.50 -4.08
N SER A 77 -11.69 -2.17 -4.19
CA SER A 77 -10.49 -1.47 -4.67
C SER A 77 -9.29 -1.66 -3.75
N VAL A 78 -9.51 -1.72 -2.42
CA VAL A 78 -8.46 -2.05 -1.44
C VAL A 78 -7.92 -3.46 -1.67
N GLY A 79 -8.77 -4.42 -2.07
CA GLY A 79 -8.35 -5.77 -2.43
C GLY A 79 -7.26 -5.78 -3.51
N ILE A 80 -7.45 -5.03 -4.60
CA ILE A 80 -6.45 -4.88 -5.67
C ILE A 80 -5.13 -4.31 -5.15
N ALA A 81 -5.20 -3.28 -4.32
CA ALA A 81 -4.01 -2.65 -3.73
C ALA A 81 -3.25 -3.61 -2.81
N ILE A 82 -3.95 -4.36 -1.97
CA ILE A 82 -3.37 -5.36 -1.06
C ILE A 82 -2.69 -6.48 -1.84
N MET A 83 -3.35 -7.07 -2.85
CA MET A 83 -2.78 -8.13 -3.68
C MET A 83 -1.51 -7.64 -4.38
N THR A 84 -1.53 -6.43 -4.94
CA THR A 84 -0.35 -5.82 -5.60
C THR A 84 0.78 -5.62 -4.59
N TYR A 85 0.50 -5.05 -3.43
CA TYR A 85 1.49 -4.80 -2.39
C TYR A 85 2.17 -6.10 -1.92
N TYR A 86 1.40 -7.11 -1.55
CA TYR A 86 1.98 -8.38 -1.09
C TYR A 86 2.74 -9.11 -2.20
N SER A 87 2.28 -9.04 -3.45
CA SER A 87 3.01 -9.60 -4.59
C SER A 87 4.37 -8.94 -4.77
N VAL A 88 4.42 -7.61 -4.73
CA VAL A 88 5.69 -6.85 -4.86
C VAL A 88 6.63 -7.16 -3.70
N VAL A 89 6.13 -7.22 -2.46
CA VAL A 89 6.93 -7.55 -1.28
C VAL A 89 7.48 -8.98 -1.38
N ALA A 90 6.65 -9.93 -1.79
CA ALA A 90 7.06 -11.34 -1.94
C ALA A 90 8.12 -11.51 -3.03
N ILE A 91 7.94 -10.88 -4.19
CA ILE A 91 8.95 -10.89 -5.27
C ILE A 91 10.24 -10.23 -4.80
N SER A 92 10.15 -9.09 -4.13
CA SER A 92 11.32 -8.37 -3.59
C SER A 92 12.09 -9.23 -2.58
N SER A 93 11.39 -9.96 -1.72
CA SER A 93 12.00 -10.90 -0.78
C SER A 93 12.76 -12.01 -1.50
N VAL A 94 12.13 -12.65 -2.49
CA VAL A 94 12.74 -13.70 -3.29
C VAL A 94 14.00 -13.18 -4.00
N VAL A 95 13.90 -12.04 -4.68
CA VAL A 95 15.03 -11.47 -5.45
C VAL A 95 16.18 -11.06 -4.53
N TYR A 96 15.89 -10.45 -3.39
CA TYR A 96 16.91 -9.97 -2.46
C TYR A 96 17.65 -11.12 -1.77
N PHE A 97 16.90 -12.12 -1.29
CA PHE A 97 17.47 -13.22 -0.51
C PHE A 97 17.89 -14.43 -1.33
N TRP A 98 17.70 -14.43 -2.65
CA TRP A 98 18.02 -15.54 -3.52
C TRP A 98 19.43 -16.11 -3.32
N ARG A 99 20.42 -15.23 -3.18
CA ARG A 99 21.84 -15.64 -3.04
C ARG A 99 22.20 -16.13 -1.63
N THR A 100 21.51 -15.65 -0.61
CA THR A 100 21.79 -15.97 0.81
C THR A 100 20.93 -17.12 1.34
N ALA A 101 19.79 -17.38 0.72
CA ALA A 101 18.83 -18.39 1.16
C ALA A 101 19.41 -19.80 1.19
N PHE A 102 20.22 -20.16 0.20
CA PHE A 102 20.79 -21.51 0.10
C PHE A 102 21.86 -21.85 1.13
N ARG A 103 22.17 -20.91 2.03
CA ARG A 103 23.11 -21.12 3.13
C ARG A 103 22.50 -21.94 4.28
N SER A 104 21.18 -21.92 4.46
CA SER A 104 20.45 -22.68 5.47
C SER A 104 19.05 -22.99 4.98
N TRP A 105 18.58 -24.24 5.19
CA TRP A 105 17.22 -24.66 4.82
C TRP A 105 16.12 -23.81 5.47
N ARG A 106 16.30 -23.45 6.74
CA ARG A 106 15.33 -22.59 7.46
C ARG A 106 15.25 -21.21 6.85
N THR A 107 16.36 -20.63 6.47
CA THR A 107 16.44 -19.33 5.81
C THR A 107 15.82 -19.39 4.41
N ALA A 108 16.12 -20.45 3.64
CA ALA A 108 15.51 -20.66 2.33
C ALA A 108 13.99 -20.76 2.39
N MET A 109 13.47 -21.53 3.34
CA MET A 109 12.02 -21.69 3.52
C MET A 109 11.32 -20.36 3.85
N GLY A 110 11.84 -19.59 4.83
CA GLY A 110 11.19 -18.37 5.31
C GLY A 110 11.33 -17.17 4.37
N GLN A 111 12.45 -17.06 3.66
CA GLN A 111 12.79 -15.85 2.90
C GLN A 111 12.56 -15.99 1.38
N VAL A 112 12.57 -17.21 0.84
CA VAL A 112 12.43 -17.43 -0.60
C VAL A 112 11.28 -18.36 -0.94
N ILE A 113 11.19 -19.54 -0.34
CA ILE A 113 10.21 -20.56 -0.74
C ILE A 113 8.80 -20.13 -0.38
N LEU A 114 8.52 -19.78 0.88
CA LEU A 114 7.20 -19.35 1.32
C LEU A 114 6.74 -18.06 0.62
N PRO A 115 7.54 -16.97 0.56
CA PRO A 115 7.16 -15.80 -0.21
C PRO A 115 6.98 -16.10 -1.70
N GLY A 116 7.84 -16.96 -2.29
CA GLY A 116 7.73 -17.34 -3.69
C GLY A 116 6.44 -18.08 -4.01
N ILE A 117 6.05 -19.06 -3.18
CA ILE A 117 4.77 -19.78 -3.33
C ILE A 117 3.61 -18.79 -3.13
N GLY A 118 3.71 -17.90 -2.13
CA GLY A 118 2.71 -16.86 -1.91
C GLY A 118 2.51 -15.96 -3.13
N ALA A 119 3.60 -15.49 -3.75
CA ALA A 119 3.53 -14.69 -4.97
C ALA A 119 2.95 -15.48 -6.15
N LEU A 120 3.36 -16.74 -6.31
CA LEU A 120 2.89 -17.62 -7.39
C LEU A 120 1.36 -17.86 -7.34
N ILE A 121 0.79 -17.90 -6.16
CA ILE A 121 -0.66 -18.04 -5.96
C ILE A 121 -1.35 -16.68 -6.06
N LEU A 122 -0.80 -15.67 -5.41
CA LEU A 122 -1.45 -14.36 -5.26
C LEU A 122 -1.53 -13.58 -6.58
N ILE A 123 -0.50 -13.68 -7.44
CA ILE A 123 -0.47 -12.96 -8.71
C ILE A 123 -1.58 -13.45 -9.67
N PRO A 124 -1.73 -14.75 -9.96
CA PRO A 124 -2.81 -15.22 -10.84
C PRO A 124 -4.20 -14.90 -10.26
N VAL A 125 -4.40 -15.12 -8.95
CA VAL A 125 -5.66 -14.79 -8.28
C VAL A 125 -5.94 -13.30 -8.37
N GLY A 126 -4.95 -12.46 -8.13
CA GLY A 126 -5.08 -11.00 -8.20
C GLY A 126 -5.41 -10.50 -9.61
N VAL A 127 -4.79 -11.09 -10.65
CA VAL A 127 -5.10 -10.76 -12.04
C VAL A 127 -6.52 -11.18 -12.42
N LEU A 128 -6.94 -12.37 -11.99
CA LEU A 128 -8.28 -12.89 -12.24
C LEU A 128 -9.35 -12.03 -11.54
N GLU A 129 -9.09 -11.63 -10.29
CA GLU A 129 -9.96 -10.77 -9.51
C GLU A 129 -10.04 -9.36 -10.09
N ALA A 130 -8.92 -8.80 -10.53
CA ALA A 130 -8.89 -7.52 -11.22
C ALA A 130 -9.68 -7.56 -12.55
N TYR A 131 -9.59 -8.67 -13.28
CA TYR A 131 -10.37 -8.88 -14.49
C TYR A 131 -11.87 -8.96 -14.19
N ASN A 132 -12.27 -9.71 -13.17
CA ASN A 132 -13.66 -9.81 -12.73
C ASN A 132 -14.22 -8.46 -12.27
N MET A 133 -13.43 -7.68 -11.53
CA MET A 133 -13.84 -6.34 -11.07
C MET A 133 -13.94 -5.30 -12.20
N ALA A 134 -13.30 -5.55 -13.34
CA ALA A 134 -13.44 -4.68 -14.50
C ALA A 134 -14.84 -4.79 -15.13
N ASP A 135 -15.55 -5.89 -14.92
CA ASP A 135 -16.94 -6.07 -15.35
C ASP A 135 -17.87 -5.44 -14.30
N PRO A 136 -18.73 -4.46 -14.70
CA PRO A 136 -19.66 -3.82 -13.77
C PRO A 136 -20.63 -4.78 -13.09
N GLU A 137 -21.01 -5.89 -13.74
CA GLU A 137 -21.97 -6.87 -13.20
C GLU A 137 -21.37 -7.72 -12.06
N ASN A 138 -20.07 -7.88 -12.06
CA ASN A 138 -19.37 -8.73 -11.07
C ASN A 138 -18.86 -7.96 -9.83
N GLY A 139 -18.96 -6.63 -9.83
CA GLY A 139 -18.46 -5.78 -8.73
C GLY A 139 -19.57 -5.24 -7.82
N SER A 140 -19.47 -3.96 -7.53
CA SER A 140 -20.45 -3.20 -6.75
C SER A 140 -21.73 -2.85 -7.51
N GLY A 141 -21.79 -3.15 -8.81
CA GLY A 141 -22.85 -2.70 -9.73
C GLY A 141 -22.63 -1.27 -10.25
N GLY A 142 -21.64 -0.54 -9.75
CA GLY A 142 -21.25 0.77 -10.26
C GLY A 142 -20.40 0.66 -11.52
N SER A 143 -20.68 1.51 -12.51
CA SER A 143 -19.86 1.58 -13.73
C SER A 143 -19.40 3.00 -14.03
N LEU A 144 -18.15 3.16 -14.37
CA LEU A 144 -17.54 4.38 -14.87
C LEU A 144 -17.04 4.11 -16.29
N LEU A 145 -17.66 4.77 -17.29
CA LEU A 145 -17.32 4.57 -18.71
C LEU A 145 -17.45 3.09 -19.19
N GLY A 146 -18.35 2.30 -18.58
CA GLY A 146 -18.54 0.89 -18.92
C GLY A 146 -17.55 -0.08 -18.24
N ILE A 147 -16.73 0.40 -17.31
CA ILE A 147 -15.80 -0.39 -16.52
C ILE A 147 -16.23 -0.32 -15.06
N GLY A 148 -16.08 -1.40 -14.31
CA GLY A 148 -16.44 -1.45 -12.88
C GLY A 148 -15.73 -0.37 -12.06
N THR A 149 -16.50 0.39 -11.26
CA THR A 149 -15.98 1.52 -10.47
C THR A 149 -14.86 1.10 -9.51
N ALA A 150 -15.00 -0.05 -8.87
CA ALA A 150 -14.00 -0.61 -7.96
C ALA A 150 -12.64 -0.85 -8.64
N PHE A 151 -12.65 -1.37 -9.86
CA PHE A 151 -11.44 -1.57 -10.66
C PHE A 151 -10.77 -0.24 -11.00
N VAL A 152 -11.55 0.72 -11.49
CA VAL A 152 -11.04 2.05 -11.86
C VAL A 152 -10.40 2.74 -10.67
N VAL A 153 -11.05 2.74 -9.52
CA VAL A 153 -10.53 3.33 -8.28
C VAL A 153 -9.24 2.62 -7.82
N GLY A 154 -9.21 1.30 -7.84
CA GLY A 154 -8.03 0.51 -7.47
C GLY A 154 -6.83 0.81 -8.37
N VAL A 155 -7.02 0.78 -9.68
CA VAL A 155 -5.97 1.05 -10.67
C VAL A 155 -5.49 2.50 -10.60
N LEU A 156 -6.40 3.48 -10.48
CA LEU A 156 -6.03 4.88 -10.35
C LEU A 156 -5.22 5.16 -9.06
N SER A 157 -5.58 4.50 -7.97
CA SER A 157 -4.83 4.60 -6.70
C SER A 157 -3.40 4.08 -6.84
N LEU A 158 -3.22 2.94 -7.50
CA LEU A 158 -1.89 2.38 -7.79
C LEU A 158 -1.11 3.28 -8.77
N ALA A 159 -1.74 3.76 -9.82
CA ALA A 159 -1.13 4.66 -10.80
C ALA A 159 -0.66 5.96 -10.13
N LEU A 160 -1.48 6.54 -9.24
CA LEU A 160 -1.10 7.71 -8.45
C LEU A 160 0.14 7.42 -7.59
N GLY A 161 0.20 6.26 -6.94
CA GLY A 161 1.38 5.82 -6.18
C GLY A 161 2.65 5.76 -7.02
N VAL A 162 2.56 5.19 -8.22
CA VAL A 162 3.68 5.12 -9.18
C VAL A 162 4.11 6.53 -9.64
N VAL A 163 3.17 7.40 -9.97
CA VAL A 163 3.45 8.79 -10.36
C VAL A 163 4.17 9.53 -9.23
N LEU A 164 3.68 9.41 -8.00
CA LEU A 164 4.32 10.02 -6.83
C LEU A 164 5.74 9.48 -6.61
N MET A 165 5.94 8.19 -6.79
CA MET A 165 7.27 7.55 -6.71
C MET A 165 8.22 8.11 -7.76
N ILE A 166 7.78 8.24 -9.02
CA ILE A 166 8.58 8.81 -10.12
C ILE A 166 8.93 10.27 -9.84
N VAL A 167 7.96 11.08 -9.45
CA VAL A 167 8.16 12.48 -9.09
C VAL A 167 9.18 12.61 -7.95
N TRP A 168 9.08 11.74 -6.94
CA TRP A 168 10.01 11.76 -5.83
C TRP A 168 11.40 11.27 -6.22
N ASN A 169 11.51 10.28 -7.09
CA ASN A 169 12.79 9.83 -7.64
C ASN A 169 13.53 10.96 -8.38
N LEU A 170 12.81 11.80 -9.12
CA LEU A 170 13.38 12.97 -9.79
C LEU A 170 13.85 14.06 -8.82
N LYS A 171 13.15 14.24 -7.69
CA LYS A 171 13.46 15.27 -6.68
C LYS A 171 14.52 14.84 -5.66
N ALA A 172 14.57 13.58 -5.33
CA ALA A 172 15.45 13.04 -4.29
C ALA A 172 16.03 11.66 -4.69
N PRO A 173 16.92 11.60 -5.70
CA PRO A 173 17.44 10.34 -6.24
C PRO A 173 18.34 9.58 -5.27
N ALA A 174 18.85 10.20 -4.21
CA ALA A 174 19.79 9.58 -3.27
C ALA A 174 19.22 8.33 -2.58
N PHE A 175 17.92 8.30 -2.26
CA PHE A 175 17.26 7.12 -1.70
C PHE A 175 17.25 5.97 -2.70
N PHE A 176 16.85 6.23 -3.94
CA PHE A 176 16.75 5.22 -4.99
C PHE A 176 18.11 4.66 -5.44
N ARG A 177 19.20 5.42 -5.19
CA ARG A 177 20.58 4.96 -5.38
C ARG A 177 21.15 4.19 -4.19
N GLY A 178 20.36 4.03 -3.10
CA GLY A 178 20.80 3.34 -1.89
C GLY A 178 21.81 4.11 -1.04
N GLU A 179 22.00 5.41 -1.28
CA GLU A 179 22.99 6.24 -0.57
C GLU A 179 22.53 6.64 0.84
N THR A 180 21.22 6.57 1.12
CA THR A 180 20.61 6.97 2.40
C THR A 180 20.42 5.82 3.37
N LEU A 181 20.62 4.59 2.95
CA LEU A 181 20.55 3.41 3.79
C LEU A 181 21.90 3.19 4.50
N PRO A 182 21.92 2.90 5.82
CA PRO A 182 23.16 2.52 6.49
C PRO A 182 23.68 1.24 5.83
N ARG A 183 24.87 1.31 5.23
CA ARG A 183 25.57 0.12 4.76
C ARG A 183 26.03 -0.64 6.00
N GLU A 184 25.44 -1.78 6.28
CA GLU A 184 26.03 -2.72 7.22
C GLU A 184 27.44 -3.04 6.68
N ARG A 185 28.45 -2.68 7.45
CA ARG A 185 29.84 -3.13 7.18
C ARG A 185 29.84 -4.64 7.45
N THR A 186 29.75 -5.42 6.40
CA THR A 186 30.06 -6.87 6.41
C THR A 186 31.53 -7.09 6.70
#